data_ad72c5dbf157a6e1aa7616390c20b86d
#
_entry.id   ad72c5dbf157a6e1aa7616390c20b86d
#
_cell.length_a   1.000
_cell.length_b   1.000
_cell.length_c   1.000
_cell.angle_alpha   90.00
_cell.angle_beta   90.00
_cell.angle_gamma   90.00
#
_symmetry.space_group_name_H-M   'P 1'
#
loop_
_entity.id
_entity.type
_entity.pdbx_description
1 polymer ?
#
loop_
_entity_poly.entity_id
_entity_poly.type
_entity_poly.pdbx_seq_one_letter_code
_entity_poly.pdbx_strand_id
1 'polypeptide(L)'
;RQLESIKITPEPLSTDEMSKIWSALQKSYRPTMGYKVSVVLIEAERPTKHPLPVSSRGIYSYTFSSPVIEQLTSQDKAHDPIIKYMPIVIGQRLVILGKGLQGEVTKVRISGIEVMPSKDDISDTCIIVQIPPELMAGAQTVQVIHKKQLGNEKREFQTSESNGMAFMLRPSIKSIDSSSKTITFNHYVGKFQRVFLLLDEYREPGNLSSIPLKTYSLQAPKDNGITNTSDEMTEKITFEGELVPGDYLVRVRVDGAESMLNSDTKGYYDSPRESFNG
;
A
#
# COMPACT_ATOMS: atom_id res chain seq x y z
N ARG A 1 -17.22 14.86 -48.15
CA ARG A 1 -17.58 15.37 -49.50
C ARG A 1 -18.96 14.85 -49.84
N GLN A 2 -19.86 15.73 -50.35
CA GLN A 2 -21.18 15.35 -50.86
C GLN A 2 -21.01 14.89 -52.31
N LEU A 3 -21.38 13.63 -52.60
CA LEU A 3 -21.21 13.04 -53.92
C LEU A 3 -22.37 13.37 -54.84
N GLU A 4 -23.57 13.56 -54.28
CA GLU A 4 -24.76 13.86 -55.04
C GLU A 4 -25.52 15.05 -54.43
N SER A 5 -26.19 15.85 -55.30
CA SER A 5 -27.09 16.90 -54.84
C SER A 5 -28.45 16.34 -54.49
N ILE A 6 -29.08 16.92 -53.46
CA ILE A 6 -30.46 16.57 -53.10
C ILE A 6 -31.37 16.94 -54.25
N LYS A 7 -32.14 15.96 -54.80
CA LYS A 7 -33.18 16.20 -55.80
C LYS A 7 -34.53 16.10 -55.06
N ILE A 8 -35.34 17.16 -55.27
CA ILE A 8 -36.71 17.23 -54.75
C ILE A 8 -37.60 17.24 -55.96
N THR A 9 -38.40 16.21 -56.11
CA THR A 9 -39.32 16.10 -57.27
C THR A 9 -40.75 16.09 -56.75
N PRO A 10 -41.66 16.92 -57.35
CA PRO A 10 -43.07 16.81 -57.01
C PRO A 10 -43.60 15.43 -57.37
N GLU A 11 -44.32 14.81 -56.48
CA GLU A 11 -44.98 13.51 -56.64
C GLU A 11 -46.49 13.72 -56.44
N PRO A 12 -47.26 13.66 -57.56
CA PRO A 12 -48.68 13.90 -57.46
C PRO A 12 -49.36 12.76 -56.74
N LEU A 13 -49.96 13.08 -55.59
CA LEU A 13 -50.78 12.15 -54.81
C LEU A 13 -52.19 12.07 -55.43
N SER A 14 -52.74 10.86 -55.46
CA SER A 14 -54.13 10.69 -55.85
C SER A 14 -55.07 11.24 -54.79
N THR A 15 -56.30 11.55 -55.15
CA THR A 15 -57.34 12.08 -54.26
C THR A 15 -57.61 11.08 -53.08
N ASP A 16 -57.52 9.80 -53.37
CA ASP A 16 -57.71 8.75 -52.38
C ASP A 16 -56.56 8.68 -51.36
N GLU A 17 -55.30 8.81 -51.78
CA GLU A 17 -54.17 8.87 -50.93
C GLU A 17 -54.17 10.12 -50.06
N MET A 18 -54.52 11.27 -50.62
CA MET A 18 -54.68 12.49 -49.83
C MET A 18 -55.80 12.38 -48.77
N SER A 19 -56.92 11.76 -49.11
CA SER A 19 -58.02 11.51 -48.16
C SER A 19 -57.62 10.61 -47.06
N LYS A 20 -56.85 9.53 -47.33
CA LYS A 20 -56.35 8.61 -46.31
C LYS A 20 -55.38 9.29 -45.35
N ILE A 21 -54.48 10.15 -45.85
CA ILE A 21 -53.52 10.90 -45.04
C ILE A 21 -54.24 11.84 -44.07
N TRP A 22 -55.19 12.62 -44.58
CA TRP A 22 -55.92 13.58 -43.75
C TRP A 22 -56.86 12.90 -42.75
N SER A 23 -57.46 11.76 -43.13
CA SER A 23 -58.23 10.94 -42.21
C SER A 23 -57.38 10.35 -41.10
N ALA A 24 -56.18 9.86 -41.41
CA ALA A 24 -55.24 9.35 -40.43
C ALA A 24 -54.76 10.43 -39.43
N LEU A 25 -54.63 11.68 -39.90
CA LEU A 25 -54.29 12.83 -39.08
C LEU A 25 -55.46 13.43 -38.29
N GLN A 26 -56.68 12.93 -38.52
CA GLN A 26 -57.92 13.43 -37.92
C GLN A 26 -58.14 14.94 -38.09
N LYS A 27 -57.78 15.44 -39.25
CA LYS A 27 -57.92 16.86 -39.63
C LYS A 27 -58.73 17.02 -40.92
N SER A 28 -59.34 18.19 -41.05
CA SER A 28 -60.06 18.54 -42.28
C SER A 28 -59.10 18.62 -43.47
N TYR A 29 -59.57 18.18 -44.64
CA TYR A 29 -58.85 18.18 -45.88
C TYR A 29 -58.25 19.57 -46.22
N ARG A 30 -56.99 19.58 -46.60
CA ARG A 30 -56.31 20.79 -47.10
C ARG A 30 -55.59 20.50 -48.43
N PRO A 31 -55.43 21.45 -49.29
CA PRO A 31 -54.59 21.28 -50.48
C PRO A 31 -53.21 20.84 -50.14
N THR A 32 -52.75 19.71 -50.66
CA THR A 32 -51.49 19.08 -50.27
C THR A 32 -50.77 18.67 -51.56
N MET A 33 -49.44 18.82 -51.52
CA MET A 33 -48.57 18.35 -52.60
C MET A 33 -47.49 17.44 -51.95
N GLY A 34 -47.33 16.25 -52.52
CA GLY A 34 -46.28 15.34 -52.14
C GLY A 34 -44.97 15.67 -52.86
N TYR A 35 -43.86 15.44 -52.16
CA TYR A 35 -42.53 15.56 -52.73
C TYR A 35 -41.73 14.31 -52.45
N LYS A 36 -41.01 13.83 -53.48
CA LYS A 36 -40.03 12.76 -53.33
C LYS A 36 -38.65 13.39 -53.23
N VAL A 37 -37.95 13.08 -52.13
CA VAL A 37 -36.59 13.56 -51.84
C VAL A 37 -35.60 12.42 -52.08
N SER A 38 -34.58 12.63 -52.89
CA SER A 38 -33.52 11.63 -53.07
C SER A 38 -32.62 11.55 -51.86
N VAL A 39 -32.11 10.34 -51.56
CA VAL A 39 -31.10 10.13 -50.54
C VAL A 39 -29.79 10.76 -50.98
N VAL A 40 -29.05 11.30 -50.04
CA VAL A 40 -27.72 11.90 -50.31
C VAL A 40 -26.66 10.95 -49.78
N LEU A 41 -25.71 10.58 -50.62
CA LEU A 41 -24.52 9.85 -50.20
C LEU A 41 -23.48 10.87 -49.75
N ILE A 42 -23.08 10.76 -48.47
CA ILE A 42 -22.03 11.56 -47.88
C ILE A 42 -20.82 10.64 -47.66
N GLU A 43 -19.74 10.91 -48.39
CA GLU A 43 -18.47 10.25 -48.19
C GLU A 43 -17.70 10.95 -47.04
N ALA A 44 -17.40 10.24 -45.98
CA ALA A 44 -16.54 10.76 -44.92
C ALA A 44 -15.08 10.56 -45.34
N GLU A 45 -14.40 11.63 -45.74
CA GLU A 45 -12.96 11.64 -45.92
C GLU A 45 -12.30 11.53 -44.53
N ARG A 46 -12.34 10.35 -43.91
CA ARG A 46 -11.47 10.06 -42.76
C ARG A 46 -10.12 9.68 -43.34
N PRO A 47 -9.02 10.34 -42.90
CA PRO A 47 -7.69 9.87 -43.25
C PRO A 47 -7.59 8.42 -42.80
N THR A 48 -7.45 7.50 -43.73
CA THR A 48 -7.17 6.09 -43.43
C THR A 48 -5.80 6.05 -42.80
N LYS A 49 -5.76 5.93 -41.47
CA LYS A 49 -4.52 5.56 -40.78
C LYS A 49 -4.20 4.13 -41.24
N HIS A 50 -3.27 3.99 -42.14
CA HIS A 50 -2.68 2.70 -42.44
C HIS A 50 -1.78 2.35 -41.25
N PRO A 51 -2.15 1.41 -40.36
CA PRO A 51 -1.23 0.99 -39.30
C PRO A 51 -0.02 0.35 -39.98
N LEU A 52 1.15 0.60 -39.38
CA LEU A 52 2.36 -0.08 -39.83
C LEU A 52 2.17 -1.60 -39.71
N PRO A 53 2.75 -2.39 -40.60
CA PRO A 53 2.65 -3.83 -40.54
C PRO A 53 3.27 -4.33 -39.22
N VAL A 54 2.61 -5.33 -38.63
CA VAL A 54 3.13 -5.98 -37.41
C VAL A 54 4.43 -6.68 -37.77
N SER A 55 5.57 -6.22 -37.23
CA SER A 55 6.88 -6.79 -37.51
C SER A 55 7.12 -8.15 -36.89
N SER A 56 6.49 -8.43 -35.76
CA SER A 56 6.53 -9.74 -35.09
C SER A 56 5.29 -9.96 -34.25
N ARG A 57 4.85 -11.22 -34.17
CA ARG A 57 3.75 -11.65 -33.32
C ARG A 57 4.22 -12.82 -32.47
N GLY A 58 4.17 -12.69 -31.15
CA GLY A 58 4.47 -13.77 -30.21
C GLY A 58 3.21 -14.19 -29.46
N ILE A 59 2.94 -15.48 -29.40
CA ILE A 59 1.93 -16.08 -28.51
C ILE A 59 2.71 -16.85 -27.45
N TYR A 60 2.55 -16.47 -26.19
CA TYR A 60 3.22 -17.10 -25.07
C TYR A 60 2.16 -17.76 -24.19
N SER A 61 2.34 -19.05 -23.90
CA SER A 61 1.49 -19.81 -22.97
C SER A 61 2.31 -20.19 -21.74
N TYR A 62 1.80 -19.87 -20.56
CA TYR A 62 2.47 -20.18 -19.28
C TYR A 62 1.48 -20.84 -18.34
N THR A 63 1.96 -21.82 -17.59
CA THR A 63 1.29 -22.31 -16.39
C THR A 63 1.49 -21.29 -15.27
N PHE A 64 0.38 -20.77 -14.76
CA PHE A 64 0.43 -19.86 -13.62
C PHE A 64 0.47 -20.67 -12.32
N SER A 65 1.55 -20.52 -11.56
CA SER A 65 1.57 -20.82 -10.13
C SER A 65 1.67 -19.48 -9.42
N SER A 66 0.63 -19.08 -8.72
CA SER A 66 0.69 -17.85 -7.90
C SER A 66 1.45 -18.15 -6.62
N PRO A 67 2.40 -17.31 -6.22
CA PRO A 67 3.06 -17.42 -4.93
C PRO A 67 2.03 -17.27 -3.80
N VAL A 68 2.25 -17.96 -2.68
CA VAL A 68 1.40 -17.89 -1.50
C VAL A 68 2.26 -17.59 -0.28
N ILE A 69 1.98 -16.49 0.40
CA ILE A 69 2.59 -16.16 1.69
C ILE A 69 1.79 -16.87 2.78
N GLU A 70 2.46 -17.69 3.59
CA GLU A 70 1.85 -18.42 4.70
C GLU A 70 2.16 -17.78 6.05
N GLN A 71 3.37 -17.21 6.21
CA GLN A 71 3.82 -16.63 7.47
C GLN A 71 4.86 -15.54 7.24
N LEU A 72 4.88 -14.57 8.14
CA LEU A 72 5.91 -13.55 8.25
C LEU A 72 6.61 -13.68 9.59
N THR A 73 7.90 -13.42 9.59
CA THR A 73 8.73 -13.34 10.80
C THR A 73 9.90 -12.39 10.54
N SER A 74 10.75 -12.16 11.52
CA SER A 74 11.94 -11.34 11.36
C SER A 74 13.22 -12.13 11.58
N GLN A 75 14.30 -11.57 11.08
CA GLN A 75 15.67 -12.01 11.32
C GLN A 75 16.50 -10.79 11.70
N ASP A 76 17.24 -10.86 12.80
CA ASP A 76 18.01 -9.72 13.29
C ASP A 76 19.23 -9.46 12.43
N LYS A 77 20.06 -10.48 12.22
CA LYS A 77 21.27 -10.40 11.40
C LYS A 77 21.27 -11.45 10.31
N ALA A 78 22.04 -11.19 9.25
CA ALA A 78 22.28 -12.20 8.23
C ALA A 78 22.88 -13.46 8.86
N HIS A 79 22.35 -14.62 8.45
CA HIS A 79 22.75 -15.96 8.94
C HIS A 79 22.25 -16.35 10.33
N ASP A 80 21.53 -15.48 11.04
CA ASP A 80 20.84 -15.90 12.27
C ASP A 80 19.76 -16.96 11.94
N PRO A 81 19.47 -17.88 12.87
CA PRO A 81 18.42 -18.85 12.66
C PRO A 81 17.05 -18.17 12.50
N ILE A 82 16.27 -18.64 11.55
CA ILE A 82 14.90 -18.14 11.36
C ILE A 82 14.01 -18.78 12.41
N ILE A 83 13.52 -17.96 13.33
CA ILE A 83 12.59 -18.36 14.37
C ILE A 83 11.20 -17.90 13.97
N LYS A 84 10.22 -18.80 14.00
CA LYS A 84 8.82 -18.50 13.67
C LYS A 84 8.20 -17.56 14.71
N TYR A 85 7.29 -16.71 14.23
CA TYR A 85 6.51 -15.78 15.06
C TYR A 85 7.31 -14.72 15.81
N MET A 86 8.53 -14.43 15.36
CA MET A 86 9.28 -13.30 15.93
C MET A 86 8.61 -11.99 15.51
N PRO A 87 8.56 -11.01 16.42
CA PRO A 87 8.05 -9.68 16.12
C PRO A 87 8.90 -9.01 15.05
N ILE A 88 8.25 -8.28 14.14
CA ILE A 88 8.94 -7.56 13.07
C ILE A 88 9.23 -6.15 13.56
N VAL A 89 10.51 -5.81 13.68
CA VAL A 89 10.99 -4.53 14.20
C VAL A 89 11.72 -3.77 13.10
N ILE A 90 11.59 -2.46 13.09
CA ILE A 90 12.33 -1.60 12.16
C ILE A 90 13.84 -1.82 12.32
N GLY A 91 14.53 -1.92 11.18
CA GLY A 91 15.97 -2.19 11.12
C GLY A 91 16.32 -3.67 10.96
N GLN A 92 15.39 -4.58 11.18
CA GLN A 92 15.56 -6.02 10.95
C GLN A 92 15.27 -6.41 9.51
N ARG A 93 15.53 -7.67 9.18
CA ARG A 93 15.18 -8.29 7.90
C ARG A 93 13.79 -8.94 8.02
N LEU A 94 12.94 -8.69 7.04
CA LEU A 94 11.65 -9.36 6.90
C LEU A 94 11.86 -10.73 6.25
N VAL A 95 11.37 -11.77 6.89
CA VAL A 95 11.38 -13.14 6.40
C VAL A 95 9.96 -13.53 6.00
N ILE A 96 9.80 -13.89 4.75
CA ILE A 96 8.53 -14.30 4.14
C ILE A 96 8.60 -15.81 3.92
N LEU A 97 7.73 -16.55 4.57
CA LEU A 97 7.61 -18.00 4.42
C LEU A 97 6.34 -18.33 3.65
N GLY A 98 6.44 -19.30 2.73
CA GLY A 98 5.30 -19.65 1.88
C GLY A 98 5.62 -20.73 0.87
N LYS A 99 4.91 -20.69 -0.26
CA LYS A 99 5.04 -21.65 -1.37
C LYS A 99 5.08 -20.94 -2.69
N GLY A 100 5.89 -21.46 -3.62
CA GLY A 100 6.00 -20.91 -4.97
C GLY A 100 6.55 -19.49 -4.96
N LEU A 101 7.41 -19.13 -3.98
CA LEU A 101 7.90 -17.77 -3.81
C LEU A 101 8.98 -17.38 -4.83
N GLN A 102 9.63 -18.37 -5.45
CA GLN A 102 10.68 -18.14 -6.43
C GLN A 102 10.12 -18.05 -7.85
N GLY A 103 10.33 -16.94 -8.51
CA GLY A 103 10.01 -16.72 -9.92
C GLY A 103 11.26 -16.39 -10.75
N GLU A 104 11.08 -16.15 -12.04
CA GLU A 104 12.18 -15.72 -12.93
C GLU A 104 12.76 -14.36 -12.47
N VAL A 105 11.87 -13.42 -12.18
CA VAL A 105 12.19 -12.17 -11.49
C VAL A 105 11.20 -12.05 -10.34
N THR A 106 11.72 -12.07 -9.12
CA THR A 106 10.91 -11.94 -7.90
C THR A 106 11.13 -10.57 -7.28
N LYS A 107 10.04 -9.86 -7.01
CA LYS A 107 10.05 -8.61 -6.24
C LYS A 107 9.13 -8.75 -5.04
N VAL A 108 9.43 -8.04 -3.99
CA VAL A 108 8.60 -7.93 -2.79
C VAL A 108 8.08 -6.52 -2.71
N ARG A 109 6.76 -6.35 -2.63
CA ARG A 109 6.11 -5.05 -2.42
C ARG A 109 5.72 -4.95 -0.96
N ILE A 110 6.29 -3.97 -0.25
CA ILE A 110 5.96 -3.68 1.15
C ILE A 110 5.31 -2.30 1.18
N SER A 111 4.01 -2.24 1.49
CA SER A 111 3.22 -1.00 1.55
C SER A 111 3.46 -0.05 0.37
N GLY A 112 3.55 -0.63 -0.85
CA GLY A 112 3.76 0.13 -2.08
C GLY A 112 5.21 0.26 -2.54
N ILE A 113 6.20 0.02 -1.67
CA ILE A 113 7.62 0.07 -2.02
C ILE A 113 8.04 -1.30 -2.58
N GLU A 114 8.56 -1.33 -3.81
CA GLU A 114 9.10 -2.55 -4.42
C GLU A 114 10.57 -2.74 -4.04
N VAL A 115 10.89 -3.85 -3.41
CA VAL A 115 12.23 -4.28 -3.03
C VAL A 115 12.61 -5.50 -3.84
N MET A 116 13.84 -5.55 -4.34
CA MET A 116 14.40 -6.73 -5.00
C MET A 116 15.25 -7.50 -4.00
N PRO A 117 14.84 -8.73 -3.61
CA PRO A 117 15.66 -9.56 -2.75
C PRO A 117 16.97 -9.96 -3.42
N SER A 118 18.02 -10.23 -2.64
CA SER A 118 19.24 -10.85 -3.16
C SER A 118 18.97 -12.27 -3.67
N LYS A 119 19.70 -12.73 -4.65
CA LYS A 119 19.53 -14.10 -5.19
C LYS A 119 19.75 -15.18 -4.13
N ASP A 120 20.63 -14.94 -3.18
CA ASP A 120 20.93 -15.87 -2.09
C ASP A 120 19.83 -15.88 -1.01
N ASP A 121 19.00 -14.85 -0.99
CA ASP A 121 17.89 -14.66 -0.04
C ASP A 121 16.54 -15.13 -0.62
N ILE A 122 16.51 -15.79 -1.77
CA ILE A 122 15.31 -16.27 -2.43
C ILE A 122 15.35 -17.80 -2.56
N SER A 123 14.29 -18.45 -2.08
CA SER A 123 13.98 -19.85 -2.38
C SER A 123 12.49 -20.01 -2.66
N ASP A 124 12.07 -21.19 -3.07
CA ASP A 124 10.66 -21.47 -3.32
C ASP A 124 9.77 -21.35 -2.07
N THR A 125 10.36 -21.49 -0.89
CA THR A 125 9.64 -21.47 0.40
C THR A 125 10.00 -20.31 1.32
N CYS A 126 11.03 -19.54 0.98
CA CYS A 126 11.51 -18.47 1.84
C CYS A 126 12.10 -17.31 1.01
N ILE A 127 11.71 -16.10 1.35
CA ILE A 127 12.34 -14.87 0.85
C ILE A 127 12.73 -14.03 2.06
N ILE A 128 13.94 -13.45 2.02
CA ILE A 128 14.43 -12.54 3.04
C ILE A 128 14.73 -11.20 2.39
N VAL A 129 14.17 -10.13 2.92
CA VAL A 129 14.41 -8.77 2.43
C VAL A 129 14.73 -7.82 3.57
N GLN A 130 15.57 -6.84 3.29
CA GLN A 130 15.75 -5.72 4.21
C GLN A 130 14.48 -4.87 4.22
N ILE A 131 14.00 -4.53 5.40
CA ILE A 131 12.87 -3.59 5.54
C ILE A 131 13.34 -2.22 5.07
N PRO A 132 12.63 -1.59 4.11
CA PRO A 132 12.99 -0.24 3.65
C PRO A 132 13.01 0.77 4.78
N PRO A 133 14.04 1.62 4.88
CA PRO A 133 14.14 2.61 5.96
C PRO A 133 13.08 3.71 5.90
N GLU A 134 12.43 3.87 4.74
CA GLU A 134 11.35 4.83 4.53
C GLU A 134 10.02 4.38 5.14
N LEU A 135 9.90 3.10 5.53
CA LEU A 135 8.69 2.58 6.14
C LEU A 135 8.55 3.11 7.57
N MET A 136 7.38 3.60 7.86
CA MET A 136 7.01 4.04 9.21
C MET A 136 6.52 2.86 10.04
N ALA A 137 6.64 2.95 11.37
CA ALA A 137 6.05 1.98 12.29
C ALA A 137 4.52 1.95 12.15
N GLY A 138 3.90 0.81 12.45
CA GLY A 138 2.45 0.62 12.33
C GLY A 138 2.08 -0.57 11.47
N ALA A 139 0.82 -0.62 11.03
CA ALA A 139 0.31 -1.68 10.19
C ALA A 139 0.86 -1.56 8.76
N GLN A 140 1.47 -2.64 8.27
CA GLN A 140 2.08 -2.74 6.95
C GLN A 140 1.51 -3.95 6.20
N THR A 141 1.67 -3.96 4.89
CA THR A 141 1.28 -5.09 4.04
C THR A 141 2.44 -5.52 3.17
N VAL A 142 2.51 -6.82 2.89
CA VAL A 142 3.52 -7.37 1.98
C VAL A 142 2.88 -8.27 0.95
N GLN A 143 3.42 -8.23 -0.29
CA GLN A 143 3.07 -9.11 -1.39
C GLN A 143 4.35 -9.52 -2.14
N VAL A 144 4.36 -10.72 -2.67
CA VAL A 144 5.40 -11.21 -3.58
C VAL A 144 4.88 -11.07 -5.01
N ILE A 145 5.71 -10.52 -5.89
CA ILE A 145 5.38 -10.24 -7.28
C ILE A 145 6.35 -11.01 -8.16
N HIS A 146 5.82 -11.81 -9.05
CA HIS A 146 6.61 -12.46 -10.09
C HIS A 146 6.52 -11.67 -11.38
N LYS A 147 7.65 -11.45 -12.01
CA LYS A 147 7.76 -10.83 -13.33
C LYS A 147 8.51 -11.78 -14.26
N LYS A 148 8.22 -11.70 -15.56
CA LYS A 148 8.95 -12.38 -16.61
C LYS A 148 9.45 -11.38 -17.61
N GLN A 149 10.62 -11.68 -18.16
CA GLN A 149 11.19 -10.89 -19.24
C GLN A 149 10.76 -11.49 -20.58
N LEU A 150 9.99 -10.74 -21.36
CA LEU A 150 9.45 -11.18 -22.64
C LEU A 150 9.98 -10.32 -23.80
N GLY A 151 10.19 -10.98 -24.95
CA GLY A 151 10.63 -10.34 -26.18
C GLY A 151 12.13 -10.05 -26.24
N ASN A 152 12.58 -9.59 -27.41
CA ASN A 152 13.99 -9.26 -27.66
C ASN A 152 14.48 -8.07 -26.82
N GLU A 153 13.57 -7.20 -26.38
CA GLU A 153 13.88 -6.04 -25.55
C GLU A 153 13.84 -6.34 -24.05
N LYS A 154 13.63 -7.61 -23.66
CA LYS A 154 13.57 -8.06 -22.26
C LYS A 154 12.68 -7.18 -21.36
N ARG A 155 11.50 -6.81 -21.86
CA ARG A 155 10.54 -6.05 -21.07
C ARG A 155 9.98 -6.91 -19.95
N GLU A 156 9.95 -6.36 -18.74
CA GLU A 156 9.37 -7.02 -17.58
C GLU A 156 7.84 -6.94 -17.62
N PHE A 157 7.20 -8.10 -17.54
CA PHE A 157 5.74 -8.21 -17.40
C PHE A 157 5.42 -8.91 -16.10
N GLN A 158 4.51 -8.33 -15.33
CA GLN A 158 3.98 -8.97 -14.13
C GLN A 158 3.14 -10.18 -14.55
N THR A 159 3.50 -11.35 -14.01
CA THR A 159 2.83 -12.61 -14.35
C THR A 159 1.89 -13.07 -13.25
N SER A 160 2.27 -12.92 -11.99
CA SER A 160 1.44 -13.27 -10.85
C SER A 160 1.86 -12.46 -9.62
N GLU A 161 0.96 -12.40 -8.65
CA GLU A 161 1.21 -11.85 -7.32
C GLU A 161 0.62 -12.74 -6.25
N SER A 162 1.19 -12.68 -5.05
CA SER A 162 0.71 -13.44 -3.90
C SER A 162 -0.54 -12.80 -3.27
N ASN A 163 -1.13 -13.53 -2.32
CA ASN A 163 -2.00 -12.90 -1.33
C ASN A 163 -1.26 -11.77 -0.62
N GLY A 164 -1.98 -10.70 -0.25
CA GLY A 164 -1.50 -9.68 0.65
C GLY A 164 -1.50 -10.21 2.08
N MET A 165 -0.37 -10.06 2.79
CA MET A 165 -0.30 -10.39 4.22
C MET A 165 0.03 -9.14 5.02
N ALA A 166 -0.81 -8.84 6.01
CA ALA A 166 -0.60 -7.72 6.91
C ALA A 166 0.32 -8.10 8.08
N PHE A 167 1.13 -7.15 8.53
CA PHE A 167 1.95 -7.30 9.71
C PHE A 167 2.09 -5.97 10.46
N MET A 168 2.49 -6.06 11.72
CA MET A 168 2.75 -4.89 12.55
C MET A 168 4.25 -4.62 12.59
N LEU A 169 4.68 -3.50 11.99
CA LEU A 169 6.06 -3.04 12.03
C LEU A 169 6.30 -2.25 13.33
N ARG A 170 7.08 -2.83 14.24
CA ARG A 170 7.31 -2.25 15.56
C ARG A 170 8.37 -1.16 15.53
N PRO A 171 8.16 -0.05 16.28
CA PRO A 171 9.15 1.01 16.40
C PRO A 171 10.38 0.54 17.22
N SER A 172 11.52 1.17 16.94
CA SER A 172 12.78 0.92 17.64
C SER A 172 13.26 2.21 18.29
N ILE A 173 13.55 2.13 19.60
CA ILE A 173 14.10 3.22 20.39
C ILE A 173 15.63 3.22 20.24
N LYS A 174 16.21 4.37 19.92
CA LYS A 174 17.66 4.60 19.82
C LYS A 174 18.23 5.06 21.14
N SER A 175 17.60 6.06 21.76
CA SER A 175 18.01 6.60 23.04
C SER A 175 16.84 7.27 23.76
N ILE A 176 16.94 7.34 25.06
CA ILE A 176 15.98 7.95 25.96
C ILE A 176 16.72 9.04 26.74
N ASP A 177 16.18 10.25 26.73
CA ASP A 177 16.61 11.31 27.66
C ASP A 177 15.51 11.48 28.70
N SER A 178 15.75 10.94 29.87
CA SER A 178 14.79 10.98 30.98
C SER A 178 14.61 12.36 31.59
N SER A 179 15.60 13.26 31.46
CA SER A 179 15.53 14.61 31.99
C SER A 179 14.55 15.50 31.21
N SER A 180 14.54 15.38 29.90
CA SER A 180 13.63 16.10 29.00
C SER A 180 12.43 15.28 28.56
N LYS A 181 12.31 14.01 28.98
CA LYS A 181 11.31 13.04 28.50
C LYS A 181 11.32 12.90 26.97
N THR A 182 12.51 12.93 26.36
CA THR A 182 12.69 12.87 24.92
C THR A 182 13.09 11.47 24.48
N ILE A 183 12.35 10.92 23.54
CA ILE A 183 12.66 9.67 22.89
C ILE A 183 13.25 9.93 21.51
N THR A 184 14.41 9.33 21.23
CA THR A 184 14.99 9.31 19.89
C THR A 184 14.76 7.92 19.30
N PHE A 185 14.27 7.88 18.08
CA PHE A 185 13.97 6.67 17.33
C PHE A 185 15.11 6.29 16.37
N ASN A 186 15.20 5.02 15.99
CA ASN A 186 16.06 4.57 14.90
C ASN A 186 15.44 4.76 13.51
N HIS A 187 14.31 5.43 13.42
CA HIS A 187 13.51 5.64 12.21
C HIS A 187 12.73 6.94 12.32
N TYR A 188 12.16 7.35 11.21
CA TYR A 188 11.29 8.51 11.19
C TYR A 188 9.89 8.19 11.69
N VAL A 189 9.30 9.10 12.42
CA VAL A 189 7.89 9.12 12.82
C VAL A 189 7.19 10.25 12.09
N GLY A 190 6.09 9.92 11.42
CA GLY A 190 5.31 10.89 10.63
C GLY A 190 4.53 11.86 11.51
N LYS A 191 4.36 13.08 11.01
CA LYS A 191 3.65 14.18 11.67
C LYS A 191 2.24 13.80 12.17
N PHE A 192 1.55 12.94 11.43
CA PHE A 192 0.16 12.57 11.73
C PHE A 192 0.02 11.22 12.44
N GLN A 193 1.12 10.53 12.73
CA GLN A 193 1.08 9.29 13.49
C GLN A 193 0.74 9.56 14.95
N ARG A 194 -0.07 8.68 15.53
CA ARG A 194 -0.38 8.74 16.97
C ARG A 194 0.70 8.05 17.77
N VAL A 195 1.37 8.82 18.62
CA VAL A 195 2.48 8.31 19.43
C VAL A 195 2.17 8.47 20.90
N PHE A 196 2.46 7.39 21.65
CA PHE A 196 2.34 7.36 23.10
C PHE A 196 3.65 6.84 23.70
N LEU A 197 4.10 7.49 24.75
CA LEU A 197 5.13 6.98 25.64
C LEU A 197 4.45 6.20 26.77
N LEU A 198 4.82 4.95 26.93
CA LEU A 198 4.30 4.03 27.94
C LEU A 198 5.40 3.78 28.95
N LEU A 199 5.12 4.06 30.21
CA LEU A 199 6.06 3.91 31.31
C LEU A 199 5.43 2.98 32.35
N ASP A 200 6.07 1.87 32.61
CA ASP A 200 5.65 0.89 33.63
C ASP A 200 6.69 0.89 34.73
N GLU A 201 6.29 1.22 35.99
CA GLU A 201 7.20 1.25 37.15
C GLU A 201 7.94 -0.08 37.27
N TYR A 202 9.27 -0.02 37.29
CA TYR A 202 10.11 -1.21 37.45
C TYR A 202 10.30 -1.52 38.91
N ARG A 203 10.13 -2.79 39.27
CA ARG A 203 10.51 -3.34 40.56
C ARG A 203 11.31 -4.61 40.37
N GLU A 204 12.33 -4.77 41.16
CA GLU A 204 13.11 -5.99 41.11
C GLU A 204 12.23 -7.21 41.44
N PRO A 205 12.40 -8.32 40.70
CA PRO A 205 11.69 -9.56 40.95
C PRO A 205 11.92 -10.04 42.41
N GLY A 206 10.82 -10.28 43.11
CA GLY A 206 10.85 -10.70 44.54
C GLY A 206 10.58 -9.57 45.54
N ASN A 207 10.52 -8.32 45.08
CA ASN A 207 10.10 -7.22 45.95
C ASN A 207 8.55 -7.18 46.04
N LEU A 208 8.01 -7.84 47.07
CA LEU A 208 6.58 -7.92 47.36
C LEU A 208 6.10 -6.66 48.09
N SER A 209 6.10 -5.52 47.40
CA SER A 209 5.45 -4.31 47.94
C SER A 209 3.94 -4.42 47.81
N SER A 210 3.20 -4.05 48.84
CA SER A 210 1.74 -3.94 48.82
C SER A 210 1.22 -2.73 47.99
N ILE A 211 2.12 -1.83 47.57
CA ILE A 211 1.79 -0.66 46.80
C ILE A 211 1.64 -1.07 45.31
N PRO A 212 0.52 -0.73 44.65
CA PRO A 212 0.34 -1.01 43.21
C PRO A 212 1.44 -0.37 42.37
N LEU A 213 1.85 -1.06 41.29
CA LEU A 213 2.75 -0.50 40.31
C LEU A 213 2.09 0.71 39.60
N LYS A 214 2.88 1.73 39.36
CA LYS A 214 2.43 2.93 38.60
C LYS A 214 2.69 2.73 37.14
N THR A 215 1.72 3.10 36.35
CA THR A 215 1.81 3.09 34.88
C THR A 215 1.37 4.42 34.33
N TYR A 216 2.07 4.91 33.33
CA TYR A 216 1.77 6.17 32.64
C TYR A 216 1.67 5.96 31.15
N SER A 217 0.77 6.71 30.52
CA SER A 217 0.64 6.78 29.07
C SER A 217 0.60 8.24 28.67
N LEU A 218 1.71 8.76 28.19
CA LEU A 218 1.87 10.13 27.76
C LEU A 218 1.69 10.22 26.25
N GLN A 219 0.78 11.06 25.79
CA GLN A 219 0.59 11.30 24.37
C GLN A 219 1.64 12.28 23.86
N ALA A 220 2.15 12.05 22.67
CA ALA A 220 3.01 13.01 21.99
C ALA A 220 2.30 14.36 21.77
N PRO A 221 3.03 15.47 21.76
CA PRO A 221 2.47 16.78 21.46
C PRO A 221 1.86 16.80 20.05
N LYS A 222 1.07 17.83 19.77
CA LYS A 222 0.47 18.03 18.46
C LYS A 222 1.55 17.94 17.37
N ASP A 223 1.21 17.27 16.28
CA ASP A 223 2.10 17.08 15.13
C ASP A 223 3.46 16.42 15.50
N ASN A 224 3.48 15.65 16.60
CA ASN A 224 4.68 14.99 17.17
C ASN A 224 5.82 15.98 17.47
N GLY A 225 5.48 17.24 17.79
CA GLY A 225 6.45 18.28 18.07
C GLY A 225 7.15 18.88 16.85
N ILE A 226 6.71 18.55 15.65
CA ILE A 226 7.23 19.13 14.41
C ILE A 226 6.69 20.56 14.27
N THR A 227 7.55 21.53 14.50
CA THR A 227 7.20 22.96 14.44
C THR A 227 7.38 23.57 13.05
N ASN A 228 8.25 22.97 12.25
CA ASN A 228 8.52 23.44 10.91
C ASN A 228 7.46 22.91 9.93
N THR A 229 6.81 23.80 9.19
CA THR A 229 5.71 23.44 8.27
C THR A 229 6.15 22.61 7.07
N SER A 230 7.45 22.66 6.73
CA SER A 230 8.02 21.87 5.63
C SER A 230 8.39 20.44 6.03
N ASP A 231 8.53 20.17 7.33
CA ASP A 231 8.93 18.85 7.82
C ASP A 231 7.70 17.98 8.06
N GLU A 232 7.72 16.78 7.50
CA GLU A 232 6.64 15.81 7.65
C GLU A 232 6.98 14.67 8.62
N MET A 233 8.25 14.59 9.05
CA MET A 233 8.77 13.48 9.86
C MET A 233 9.77 13.98 10.90
N THR A 234 9.88 13.25 12.00
CA THR A 234 10.88 13.47 13.06
C THR A 234 11.47 12.17 13.57
N GLU A 235 12.71 12.21 14.04
CA GLU A 235 13.34 11.12 14.79
C GLU A 235 13.25 11.30 16.29
N LYS A 236 12.82 12.49 16.76
CA LYS A 236 12.78 12.83 18.20
C LYS A 236 11.43 13.37 18.59
N ILE A 237 10.92 12.89 19.70
CA ILE A 237 9.67 13.37 20.30
C ILE A 237 9.90 13.61 21.79
N THR A 238 9.56 14.82 22.24
CA THR A 238 9.55 15.18 23.64
C THR A 238 8.12 15.08 24.16
N PHE A 239 7.94 14.35 25.26
CA PHE A 239 6.65 14.13 25.89
C PHE A 239 6.45 15.05 27.09
N GLU A 240 5.24 15.55 27.23
CA GLU A 240 4.84 16.38 28.36
C GLU A 240 3.97 15.57 29.32
N GLY A 241 4.15 15.79 30.61
CA GLY A 241 3.36 15.13 31.65
C GLY A 241 4.11 15.05 32.98
N GLU A 242 3.35 15.03 34.06
CA GLU A 242 3.90 14.84 35.42
C GLU A 242 4.11 13.35 35.67
N LEU A 243 5.29 13.04 36.17
CA LEU A 243 5.69 11.69 36.56
C LEU A 243 6.11 11.68 38.02
N VAL A 244 5.82 10.63 38.75
CA VAL A 244 6.42 10.42 40.05
C VAL A 244 7.85 9.93 39.83
N PRO A 245 8.86 10.45 40.57
CA PRO A 245 10.22 9.96 40.44
C PRO A 245 10.32 8.45 40.67
N GLY A 246 11.09 7.78 39.83
CA GLY A 246 11.25 6.35 39.89
C GLY A 246 11.87 5.73 38.64
N ASP A 247 12.10 4.44 38.68
CA ASP A 247 12.60 3.65 37.56
C ASP A 247 11.43 3.07 36.76
N TYR A 248 11.46 3.22 35.45
CA TYR A 248 10.40 2.75 34.58
C TYR A 248 10.95 1.95 33.41
N LEU A 249 10.24 0.88 33.07
CA LEU A 249 10.37 0.25 31.78
C LEU A 249 9.71 1.15 30.73
N VAL A 250 10.43 1.42 29.65
CA VAL A 250 10.03 2.41 28.64
C VAL A 250 9.62 1.70 27.36
N ARG A 251 8.39 1.97 26.93
CA ARG A 251 7.89 1.56 25.61
C ARG A 251 7.32 2.75 24.87
N VAL A 252 7.34 2.67 23.56
CA VAL A 252 6.62 3.62 22.71
C VAL A 252 5.60 2.87 21.85
N ARG A 253 4.45 3.49 21.64
CA ARG A 253 3.41 2.99 20.75
C ARG A 253 3.20 3.98 19.63
N VAL A 254 3.39 3.52 18.40
CA VAL A 254 3.20 4.33 17.18
C VAL A 254 2.12 3.64 16.34
N ASP A 255 0.99 4.31 16.11
CA ASP A 255 -0.17 3.77 15.39
C ASP A 255 -0.57 2.34 15.80
N GLY A 256 -0.49 2.05 17.09
CA GLY A 256 -0.82 0.75 17.66
C GLY A 256 0.33 -0.26 17.72
N ALA A 257 1.45 0.00 17.03
CA ALA A 257 2.64 -0.83 17.12
C ALA A 257 3.48 -0.43 18.35
N GLU A 258 3.78 -1.38 19.24
CA GLU A 258 4.60 -1.12 20.44
C GLU A 258 6.04 -1.58 20.24
N SER A 259 6.98 -0.78 20.79
CA SER A 259 8.38 -1.18 20.85
C SER A 259 8.57 -2.41 21.76
N MET A 260 9.66 -3.12 21.55
CA MET A 260 9.98 -4.32 22.33
C MET A 260 10.57 -3.96 23.70
N LEU A 261 10.24 -4.78 24.68
CA LEU A 261 11.04 -4.92 25.89
C LEU A 261 11.92 -6.17 25.79
N ASN A 262 13.12 -6.08 26.33
CA ASN A 262 14.01 -7.22 26.47
C ASN A 262 13.81 -7.84 27.87
N SER A 263 14.04 -9.13 27.98
CA SER A 263 13.98 -9.85 29.23
C SER A 263 15.38 -10.29 29.66
N ASP A 264 15.57 -10.40 30.98
CA ASP A 264 16.75 -10.99 31.57
C ASP A 264 16.80 -12.51 31.33
N THR A 265 17.84 -13.16 31.83
CA THR A 265 18.05 -14.62 31.72
C THR A 265 16.99 -15.44 32.47
N LYS A 266 16.21 -14.82 33.36
CA LYS A 266 15.11 -15.43 34.09
C LYS A 266 13.75 -15.18 33.49
N GLY A 267 13.68 -14.40 32.40
CA GLY A 267 12.45 -14.08 31.66
C GLY A 267 11.70 -12.87 32.20
N TYR A 268 12.26 -12.08 33.11
CA TYR A 268 11.67 -10.83 33.58
C TYR A 268 12.09 -9.66 32.64
N TYR A 269 11.15 -8.80 32.31
CA TYR A 269 11.47 -7.59 31.52
C TYR A 269 12.35 -6.64 32.33
N ASP A 270 13.48 -6.20 31.74
CA ASP A 270 14.49 -5.37 32.40
C ASP A 270 14.95 -4.17 31.60
N SER A 271 14.68 -4.14 30.28
CA SER A 271 15.13 -3.04 29.42
C SER A 271 14.21 -2.81 28.18
N PRO A 272 14.21 -1.60 27.61
CA PRO A 272 14.89 -0.40 28.11
C PRO A 272 14.27 0.10 29.42
N ARG A 273 15.14 0.50 30.37
CA ARG A 273 14.77 1.03 31.68
C ARG A 273 15.47 2.38 31.91
N GLU A 274 14.73 3.36 32.41
CA GLU A 274 15.25 4.68 32.73
C GLU A 274 14.67 5.22 34.03
N SER A 275 15.48 6.03 34.72
CA SER A 275 15.09 6.75 35.92
C SER A 275 14.59 8.14 35.56
N PHE A 276 13.34 8.41 35.86
CA PHE A 276 12.75 9.72 35.64
C PHE A 276 12.70 10.52 36.94
N ASN A 277 13.21 11.72 36.93
CA ASN A 277 13.05 12.70 37.97
C ASN A 277 11.80 13.49 37.67
N GLY A 278 10.85 13.56 38.55
CA GLY A 278 9.53 14.18 38.35
C GLY A 278 9.54 15.61 37.79
#